data_f351281e2008f9c9af0fb53d114ab41f
#
_entry.id   f351281e2008f9c9af0fb53d114ab41f
#
_cell.length_a   1.000
_cell.length_b   1.000
_cell.length_c   1.000
_cell.angle_alpha   90.00
_cell.angle_beta   90.00
_cell.angle_gamma   90.00
#
_symmetry.space_group_name_H-M   'P 1'
#
loop_
_entity.id
_entity.type
_entity.pdbx_description
1 polymer ?
#
loop_
_entity_poly.entity_id
_entity_poly.type
_entity_poly.pdbx_seq_one_letter_code
_entity_poly.pdbx_strand_id
1 'polypeptide(L)'
;VSKNLVKKKKSIPLHQIKEVSFDQIEIITRKTKRKISIDQIKNLSSTLRDKINFDLKKIKSKKKNFSNLNFQNIPNILGVLNLTPDSFSDGGQFNTKKKGIEQAFYLFNSGANLIDIGGESTKPGSKKIEENLEWKRISKVLKIINKKIPISLDTRKSKIMKRGINLGVKLINDVSGLNFDSETLNVLKRYEIPFIIHHSKGNPESMQKNPTYKNELLDIYDFFEEKINLLRTKGINHNNIILDPGIGFGKNLKHNMTLIHNISIFHSLGFPILVGNSRKSFIKKLSGKNDSILRIGGTMASSIFLMMQGVQILRIHDVNEIMQGIKVFKKIINN
;
A
#
# COMPACT_ATOMS: atom_id res chain seq x y z
N VAL A 1 -25.00 2.70 7.89
CA VAL A 1 -25.47 1.29 7.76
C VAL A 1 -24.58 0.37 8.55
N SER A 2 -23.24 0.42 8.40
CA SER A 2 -22.29 -0.47 9.09
C SER A 2 -22.40 -0.41 10.64
N LYS A 3 -22.44 0.79 11.22
CA LYS A 3 -22.53 0.98 12.69
C LYS A 3 -23.78 0.34 13.31
N ASN A 4 -24.92 0.41 12.62
CA ASN A 4 -26.17 -0.17 13.11
C ASN A 4 -26.15 -1.70 13.04
N LEU A 5 -25.57 -2.29 11.99
CA LEU A 5 -25.42 -3.73 11.85
C LEU A 5 -24.45 -4.31 12.90
N VAL A 6 -23.37 -3.60 13.21
CA VAL A 6 -22.43 -3.99 14.28
C VAL A 6 -23.11 -3.95 15.65
N LYS A 7 -23.86 -2.88 15.95
CA LYS A 7 -24.63 -2.78 17.22
C LYS A 7 -25.63 -3.93 17.39
N LYS A 8 -26.30 -4.34 16.30
CA LYS A 8 -27.23 -5.47 16.29
C LYS A 8 -26.54 -6.84 16.22
N LYS A 9 -25.22 -6.92 16.31
CA LYS A 9 -24.42 -8.15 16.15
C LYS A 9 -24.64 -8.90 14.83
N LYS A 10 -25.12 -8.21 13.78
CA LYS A 10 -25.36 -8.78 12.45
C LYS A 10 -24.15 -8.67 11.52
N SER A 11 -23.11 -7.95 11.92
CA SER A 11 -21.83 -7.85 11.18
C SER A 11 -20.66 -7.73 12.14
N ILE A 12 -19.47 -8.07 11.64
CA ILE A 12 -18.20 -8.04 12.37
C ILE A 12 -17.39 -6.82 11.90
N PRO A 13 -16.89 -5.96 12.81
CA PRO A 13 -16.05 -4.84 12.43
C PRO A 13 -14.68 -5.32 11.94
N LEU A 14 -14.25 -4.81 10.79
CA LEU A 14 -12.92 -5.06 10.24
C LEU A 14 -11.87 -4.31 11.07
N HIS A 15 -10.89 -5.01 11.63
CA HIS A 15 -9.81 -4.43 12.44
C HIS A 15 -10.28 -3.43 13.52
N GLN A 16 -11.49 -3.64 14.06
CA GLN A 16 -12.17 -2.73 14.99
C GLN A 16 -12.45 -1.32 14.40
N ILE A 17 -12.46 -1.18 13.08
CA ILE A 17 -12.86 0.06 12.39
C ILE A 17 -14.37 0.21 12.52
N LYS A 18 -14.83 1.36 13.05
CA LYS A 18 -16.26 1.60 13.30
C LYS A 18 -17.10 1.73 12.03
N GLU A 19 -16.47 2.08 10.91
CA GLU A 19 -17.13 2.44 9.65
C GLU A 19 -17.13 1.30 8.62
N VAL A 20 -16.34 0.25 8.85
CA VAL A 20 -16.22 -0.89 7.94
C VAL A 20 -16.50 -2.19 8.69
N SER A 21 -17.49 -2.95 8.23
CA SER A 21 -17.86 -4.24 8.78
C SER A 21 -18.31 -5.19 7.68
N PHE A 22 -18.32 -6.48 7.98
CA PHE A 22 -18.75 -7.55 7.08
C PHE A 22 -19.68 -8.52 7.80
N ASP A 23 -20.61 -9.11 7.06
CA ASP A 23 -21.58 -10.11 7.50
C ASP A 23 -21.42 -11.44 6.76
N GLN A 24 -20.56 -11.45 5.73
CA GLN A 24 -20.23 -12.62 4.94
C GLN A 24 -18.71 -12.79 4.85
N ILE A 25 -18.28 -14.02 4.70
CA ILE A 25 -16.92 -14.40 4.38
C ILE A 25 -16.89 -15.21 3.09
N GLU A 26 -15.77 -15.12 2.38
CA GLU A 26 -15.54 -15.94 1.21
C GLU A 26 -14.40 -16.92 1.49
N ILE A 27 -14.70 -18.20 1.33
CA ILE A 27 -13.72 -19.30 1.42
C ILE A 27 -13.18 -19.54 0.02
N ILE A 28 -11.89 -19.26 -0.15
CA ILE A 28 -11.23 -19.36 -1.44
C ILE A 28 -10.18 -20.46 -1.38
N THR A 29 -10.26 -21.39 -2.32
CA THR A 29 -9.25 -22.44 -2.56
C THR A 29 -8.75 -22.31 -4.00
N ARG A 30 -7.72 -23.09 -4.36
CA ARG A 30 -7.28 -23.13 -5.77
C ARG A 30 -8.31 -23.76 -6.73
N LYS A 31 -9.32 -24.45 -6.19
CA LYS A 31 -10.36 -25.14 -7.00
C LYS A 31 -11.74 -24.53 -6.85
N THR A 32 -12.05 -23.92 -5.72
CA THR A 32 -13.42 -23.51 -5.37
C THR A 32 -13.43 -22.14 -4.72
N LYS A 33 -14.55 -21.45 -4.85
CA LYS A 33 -14.86 -20.18 -4.21
C LYS A 33 -16.29 -20.23 -3.67
N ARG A 34 -16.48 -19.99 -2.37
CA ARG A 34 -17.77 -20.09 -1.71
C ARG A 34 -17.98 -18.94 -0.74
N LYS A 35 -19.09 -18.23 -0.86
CA LYS A 35 -19.55 -17.23 0.11
C LYS A 35 -20.48 -17.88 1.13
N ILE A 36 -20.32 -17.51 2.40
CA ILE A 36 -21.20 -17.90 3.49
C ILE A 36 -21.41 -16.72 4.44
N SER A 37 -22.57 -16.68 5.11
CA SER A 37 -22.78 -15.73 6.21
C SER A 37 -21.99 -16.14 7.45
N ILE A 38 -21.68 -15.17 8.32
CA ILE A 38 -20.97 -15.46 9.58
C ILE A 38 -21.71 -16.45 10.47
N ASP A 39 -23.05 -16.48 10.40
CA ASP A 39 -23.89 -17.40 11.18
C ASP A 39 -23.76 -18.85 10.70
N GLN A 40 -23.41 -19.07 9.44
CA GLN A 40 -23.24 -20.40 8.85
C GLN A 40 -21.90 -21.06 9.24
N ILE A 41 -20.96 -20.30 9.81
CA ILE A 41 -19.64 -20.85 10.21
C ILE A 41 -19.79 -22.01 11.19
N LYS A 42 -20.78 -21.95 12.09
CA LYS A 42 -21.07 -23.01 13.08
C LYS A 42 -21.43 -24.36 12.44
N ASN A 43 -21.94 -24.37 11.21
CA ASN A 43 -22.39 -25.55 10.47
C ASN A 43 -21.27 -26.21 9.63
N LEU A 44 -20.06 -25.66 9.68
CA LEU A 44 -18.90 -26.23 8.96
C LEU A 44 -18.23 -27.33 9.77
N SER A 45 -17.45 -28.19 9.09
CA SER A 45 -16.59 -29.19 9.77
C SER A 45 -15.65 -28.49 10.77
N SER A 46 -15.28 -29.20 11.85
CA SER A 46 -14.41 -28.65 12.92
C SER A 46 -13.12 -28.05 12.35
N THR A 47 -12.42 -28.80 11.50
CA THR A 47 -11.15 -28.38 10.91
C THR A 47 -11.29 -27.07 10.11
N LEU A 48 -12.33 -26.94 9.28
CA LEU A 48 -12.55 -25.74 8.49
C LEU A 48 -12.98 -24.56 9.36
N ARG A 49 -13.82 -24.81 10.34
CA ARG A 49 -14.26 -23.81 11.32
C ARG A 49 -13.10 -23.25 12.13
N ASP A 50 -12.17 -24.10 12.58
CA ASP A 50 -11.01 -23.68 13.36
C ASP A 50 -10.07 -22.79 12.53
N LYS A 51 -9.83 -23.17 11.25
CA LYS A 51 -9.07 -22.33 10.33
C LYS A 51 -9.72 -20.99 10.08
N ILE A 52 -11.04 -20.95 9.84
CA ILE A 52 -11.79 -19.71 9.66
C ILE A 52 -11.74 -18.85 10.94
N ASN A 53 -11.92 -19.42 12.12
CA ASN A 53 -11.85 -18.69 13.37
C ASN A 53 -10.45 -18.11 13.62
N PHE A 54 -9.40 -18.82 13.25
CA PHE A 54 -8.03 -18.32 13.29
C PHE A 54 -7.85 -17.10 12.39
N ASP A 55 -8.33 -17.14 11.15
CA ASP A 55 -8.26 -16.00 10.23
C ASP A 55 -9.17 -14.84 10.68
N LEU A 56 -10.36 -15.12 11.18
CA LEU A 56 -11.24 -14.10 11.75
C LEU A 56 -10.63 -13.38 12.96
N LYS A 57 -9.83 -14.09 13.78
CA LYS A 57 -9.09 -13.46 14.88
C LYS A 57 -8.12 -12.41 14.34
N LYS A 58 -7.41 -12.70 13.25
CA LYS A 58 -6.50 -11.74 12.57
C LYS A 58 -7.26 -10.58 11.93
N ILE A 59 -8.37 -10.86 11.24
CA ILE A 59 -9.23 -9.87 10.58
C ILE A 59 -9.87 -8.91 11.61
N LYS A 60 -10.25 -9.41 12.78
CA LYS A 60 -10.85 -8.60 13.87
C LYS A 60 -9.83 -7.84 14.70
N SER A 61 -8.56 -8.24 14.68
CA SER A 61 -7.55 -7.64 15.55
C SER A 61 -7.27 -6.19 15.16
N LYS A 62 -7.25 -5.29 16.16
CA LYS A 62 -6.88 -3.89 16.00
C LYS A 62 -5.44 -3.78 15.49
N LYS A 63 -5.19 -2.92 14.51
CA LYS A 63 -3.83 -2.62 14.03
C LYS A 63 -3.23 -1.50 14.86
N LYS A 64 -1.94 -1.65 15.21
CA LYS A 64 -1.20 -0.65 15.98
C LYS A 64 -0.89 0.56 15.09
N ASN A 65 -1.33 1.74 15.51
CA ASN A 65 -0.98 3.00 14.86
C ASN A 65 0.51 3.31 15.00
N PHE A 66 1.09 3.98 14.04
CA PHE A 66 2.45 4.53 14.15
C PHE A 66 2.58 5.83 13.35
N SER A 67 3.48 6.71 13.81
CA SER A 67 3.63 8.05 13.22
C SER A 67 2.24 8.71 13.04
N ASN A 68 1.96 9.28 11.87
CA ASN A 68 0.67 9.89 11.55
C ASN A 68 -0.33 8.91 10.91
N LEU A 69 -0.05 7.61 10.88
CA LEU A 69 -0.98 6.60 10.38
C LEU A 69 -1.93 6.14 11.48
N ASN A 70 -3.22 6.35 11.25
CA ASN A 70 -4.29 5.90 12.14
C ASN A 70 -5.14 4.84 11.44
N PHE A 71 -4.94 3.58 11.80
CA PHE A 71 -5.62 2.44 11.17
C PHE A 71 -7.06 2.23 11.62
N GLN A 72 -7.57 3.05 12.54
CA GLN A 72 -8.98 3.09 12.90
C GLN A 72 -9.75 4.18 12.14
N ASN A 73 -9.05 5.08 11.45
CA ASN A 73 -9.64 6.11 10.59
C ASN A 73 -9.03 6.00 9.19
N ILE A 74 -9.61 5.17 8.35
CA ILE A 74 -9.12 4.86 7.01
C ILE A 74 -9.86 5.66 5.91
N PRO A 75 -9.24 5.82 4.74
CA PRO A 75 -7.85 5.49 4.43
C PRO A 75 -6.90 6.55 4.97
N ASN A 76 -5.67 6.12 5.27
CA ASN A 76 -4.53 7.03 5.39
C ASN A 76 -3.95 7.29 4.00
N ILE A 77 -3.39 8.47 3.77
CA ILE A 77 -2.81 8.84 2.48
C ILE A 77 -1.28 8.93 2.58
N LEU A 78 -0.62 8.17 1.73
CA LEU A 78 0.82 8.27 1.47
C LEU A 78 1.02 9.09 0.20
N GLY A 79 1.35 10.38 0.35
CA GLY A 79 1.51 11.33 -0.76
C GLY A 79 2.80 11.09 -1.52
N VAL A 80 2.75 10.87 -2.82
CA VAL A 80 3.91 10.52 -3.66
C VAL A 80 4.71 11.74 -4.05
N LEU A 81 5.99 11.76 -3.70
CA LEU A 81 6.96 12.77 -4.12
C LEU A 81 8.18 12.11 -4.81
N ASN A 82 8.14 12.02 -6.12
CA ASN A 82 9.26 11.50 -6.91
C ASN A 82 10.25 12.64 -7.23
N LEU A 83 11.49 12.51 -6.75
CA LEU A 83 12.57 13.46 -7.01
C LEU A 83 13.48 12.95 -8.14
N THR A 84 12.86 12.55 -9.26
CA THR A 84 13.56 12.11 -10.48
C THR A 84 13.53 13.23 -11.54
N PRO A 85 14.48 13.26 -12.49
CA PRO A 85 14.53 14.30 -13.53
C PRO A 85 13.21 14.46 -14.30
N ASP A 86 12.53 13.33 -14.57
CA ASP A 86 11.28 13.32 -15.35
C ASP A 86 10.06 13.80 -14.56
N SER A 87 10.19 13.96 -13.23
CA SER A 87 9.05 14.32 -12.38
C SER A 87 8.80 15.83 -12.32
N PHE A 88 9.77 16.62 -12.75
CA PHE A 88 9.71 18.08 -12.82
C PHE A 88 10.13 18.55 -14.23
N SER A 89 9.31 18.23 -15.22
CA SER A 89 9.58 18.28 -16.66
C SER A 89 9.70 19.65 -17.31
N ASP A 90 10.11 20.70 -16.62
CA ASP A 90 10.27 22.05 -17.19
C ASP A 90 11.75 22.47 -17.37
N GLY A 91 12.64 21.53 -17.68
CA GLY A 91 14.00 21.84 -18.17
C GLY A 91 14.97 22.59 -17.24
N GLY A 92 14.62 22.83 -15.97
CA GLY A 92 15.41 23.63 -15.06
C GLY A 92 16.12 22.85 -13.96
N GLN A 93 17.38 22.50 -14.16
CA GLN A 93 18.22 21.82 -13.15
C GLN A 93 18.39 22.62 -11.82
N PHE A 94 18.10 23.90 -11.79
CA PHE A 94 18.37 24.80 -10.67
C PHE A 94 17.24 24.92 -9.64
N ASN A 95 16.01 24.43 -9.93
CA ASN A 95 14.84 24.66 -9.08
C ASN A 95 14.25 23.37 -8.43
N THR A 96 14.84 22.21 -8.68
CA THR A 96 14.33 20.91 -8.23
C THR A 96 14.21 20.81 -6.70
N LYS A 97 15.15 21.41 -5.97
CA LYS A 97 15.13 21.43 -4.49
C LYS A 97 13.96 22.24 -3.95
N LYS A 98 13.75 23.47 -4.42
CA LYS A 98 12.69 24.36 -3.98
C LYS A 98 11.32 23.77 -4.33
N LYS A 99 11.11 23.39 -5.57
CA LYS A 99 9.88 22.71 -6.06
C LYS A 99 9.58 21.44 -5.27
N GLY A 100 10.59 20.61 -4.96
CA GLY A 100 10.40 19.39 -4.16
C GLY A 100 9.95 19.66 -2.73
N ILE A 101 10.48 20.70 -2.10
CA ILE A 101 10.07 21.14 -0.75
C ILE A 101 8.64 21.70 -0.78
N GLU A 102 8.34 22.59 -1.71
CA GLU A 102 7.01 23.17 -1.90
C GLU A 102 5.96 22.08 -2.15
N GLN A 103 6.26 21.12 -3.01
CA GLN A 103 5.38 20.00 -3.31
C GLN A 103 5.17 19.10 -2.08
N ALA A 104 6.20 18.83 -1.27
CA ALA A 104 6.05 18.08 -0.02
C ALA A 104 5.06 18.75 0.94
N PHE A 105 5.20 20.06 1.14
CA PHE A 105 4.28 20.83 1.97
C PHE A 105 2.87 20.88 1.38
N TYR A 106 2.75 21.07 0.07
CA TYR A 106 1.45 21.05 -0.61
C TYR A 106 0.73 19.72 -0.39
N LEU A 107 1.38 18.59 -0.64
CA LEU A 107 0.80 17.26 -0.41
C LEU A 107 0.39 17.04 1.05
N PHE A 108 1.25 17.45 1.99
CA PHE A 108 0.98 17.28 3.41
C PHE A 108 -0.21 18.15 3.85
N ASN A 109 -0.25 19.42 3.47
CA ASN A 109 -1.34 20.35 3.78
C ASN A 109 -2.66 19.96 3.08
N SER A 110 -2.58 19.25 1.95
CA SER A 110 -3.74 18.68 1.25
C SER A 110 -4.33 17.45 1.95
N GLY A 111 -3.66 16.92 2.99
CA GLY A 111 -4.16 15.83 3.84
C GLY A 111 -3.42 14.51 3.73
N ALA A 112 -2.21 14.48 3.16
CA ALA A 112 -1.36 13.31 3.27
C ALA A 112 -0.93 13.07 4.72
N ASN A 113 -0.95 11.82 5.15
CA ASN A 113 -0.48 11.42 6.49
C ASN A 113 1.05 11.32 6.55
N LEU A 114 1.67 10.83 5.48
CA LEU A 114 3.12 10.81 5.25
C LEU A 114 3.41 11.19 3.79
N ILE A 115 4.61 11.71 3.56
CA ILE A 115 5.12 11.93 2.20
C ILE A 115 6.12 10.82 1.85
N ASP A 116 5.86 10.10 0.75
CA ASP A 116 6.68 9.01 0.24
C ASP A 116 7.68 9.54 -0.79
N ILE A 117 8.94 9.64 -0.38
CA ILE A 117 10.00 10.26 -1.18
C ILE A 117 10.83 9.18 -1.87
N GLY A 118 10.91 9.26 -3.20
CA GLY A 118 11.76 8.40 -4.02
C GLY A 118 12.72 9.18 -4.92
N GLY A 119 13.98 8.71 -4.99
CA GLY A 119 15.01 9.26 -5.88
C GLY A 119 15.29 8.40 -7.11
N GLU A 120 14.84 7.15 -7.11
CA GLU A 120 14.92 6.19 -8.20
C GLU A 120 13.53 5.97 -8.82
N SER A 121 13.42 5.96 -10.14
CA SER A 121 12.16 5.62 -10.80
C SER A 121 11.93 4.11 -10.74
N THR A 122 10.75 3.70 -10.27
CA THR A 122 10.31 2.30 -10.26
C THR A 122 9.28 2.00 -11.35
N LYS A 123 9.07 2.94 -12.28
CA LYS A 123 8.18 2.75 -13.44
C LYS A 123 8.69 1.60 -14.32
N PRO A 124 7.79 0.88 -15.02
CA PRO A 124 8.20 -0.11 -16.01
C PRO A 124 9.19 0.46 -17.01
N GLY A 125 10.30 -0.25 -17.27
CA GLY A 125 11.36 0.18 -18.19
C GLY A 125 12.41 1.12 -17.59
N SER A 126 12.28 1.53 -16.33
CA SER A 126 13.28 2.39 -15.68
C SER A 126 14.57 1.63 -15.37
N LYS A 127 15.71 2.28 -15.63
CA LYS A 127 17.04 1.76 -15.31
C LYS A 127 17.40 1.98 -13.85
N LYS A 128 18.18 1.05 -13.29
CA LYS A 128 18.83 1.19 -11.98
C LYS A 128 19.77 2.40 -12.00
N ILE A 129 19.81 3.13 -10.90
CA ILE A 129 20.77 4.21 -10.67
C ILE A 129 21.70 3.90 -9.48
N GLU A 130 22.86 4.55 -9.46
CA GLU A 130 23.83 4.41 -8.38
C GLU A 130 23.32 5.04 -7.08
N GLU A 131 23.74 4.47 -5.92
CA GLU A 131 23.35 4.91 -4.58
C GLU A 131 23.62 6.40 -4.34
N ASN A 132 24.79 6.89 -4.74
CA ASN A 132 25.16 8.29 -4.54
C ASN A 132 24.29 9.24 -5.34
N LEU A 133 23.87 8.85 -6.54
CA LEU A 133 22.96 9.65 -7.36
C LEU A 133 21.56 9.69 -6.74
N GLU A 134 21.03 8.55 -6.28
CA GLU A 134 19.76 8.50 -5.58
C GLU A 134 19.79 9.39 -4.34
N TRP A 135 20.82 9.23 -3.51
CA TRP A 135 20.97 10.03 -2.29
C TRP A 135 21.10 11.53 -2.59
N LYS A 136 21.85 11.92 -3.61
CA LYS A 136 21.99 13.33 -4.05
C LYS A 136 20.63 13.94 -4.39
N ARG A 137 19.73 13.18 -5.02
CA ARG A 137 18.39 13.65 -5.41
C ARG A 137 17.52 13.92 -4.18
N ILE A 138 17.53 13.05 -3.18
CA ILE A 138 16.59 13.09 -2.05
C ILE A 138 17.13 13.84 -0.83
N SER A 139 18.43 13.78 -0.55
CA SER A 139 19.01 14.17 0.74
C SER A 139 18.75 15.63 1.12
N LYS A 140 18.82 16.54 0.15
CA LYS A 140 18.63 17.98 0.40
C LYS A 140 17.18 18.32 0.77
N VAL A 141 16.20 17.70 0.11
CA VAL A 141 14.77 17.86 0.41
C VAL A 141 14.48 17.21 1.76
N LEU A 142 14.91 15.96 1.94
CA LEU A 142 14.73 15.18 3.16
C LEU A 142 15.20 15.92 4.43
N LYS A 143 16.41 16.49 4.41
CA LYS A 143 16.97 17.25 5.55
C LYS A 143 16.16 18.46 5.97
N ILE A 144 15.40 19.06 5.05
CA ILE A 144 14.61 20.26 5.32
C ILE A 144 13.22 19.89 5.87
N ILE A 145 12.57 18.89 5.25
CA ILE A 145 11.18 18.62 5.55
C ILE A 145 10.99 17.62 6.70
N ASN A 146 11.97 16.74 7.01
CA ASN A 146 11.84 15.67 8.02
C ASN A 146 11.51 16.18 9.45
N LYS A 147 11.83 17.42 9.76
CA LYS A 147 11.50 18.03 11.05
C LYS A 147 10.04 18.47 11.18
N LYS A 148 9.34 18.62 10.05
CA LYS A 148 7.98 19.19 9.98
C LYS A 148 6.95 18.20 9.41
N ILE A 149 7.38 17.27 8.58
CA ILE A 149 6.53 16.33 7.86
C ILE A 149 7.03 14.92 8.12
N PRO A 150 6.17 13.96 8.54
CA PRO A 150 6.55 12.57 8.64
C PRO A 150 6.76 11.96 7.25
N ILE A 151 7.86 11.20 7.09
CA ILE A 151 8.35 10.74 5.79
C ILE A 151 8.39 9.23 5.71
N SER A 152 7.93 8.72 4.58
CA SER A 152 8.23 7.41 4.02
C SER A 152 9.35 7.53 3.00
N LEU A 153 10.26 6.58 2.96
CA LEU A 153 11.37 6.54 2.00
C LEU A 153 11.19 5.39 1.02
N ASP A 154 10.92 5.73 -0.25
CA ASP A 154 10.80 4.78 -1.36
C ASP A 154 12.20 4.46 -1.89
N THR A 155 12.76 3.34 -1.44
CA THR A 155 14.06 2.84 -1.89
C THR A 155 14.19 1.35 -1.62
N ARG A 156 14.96 0.66 -2.45
CA ARG A 156 15.31 -0.76 -2.33
C ARG A 156 16.76 -1.00 -1.89
N LYS A 157 17.50 0.09 -1.55
CA LYS A 157 18.92 0.05 -1.20
C LYS A 157 19.13 0.27 0.31
N SER A 158 19.69 -0.70 1.00
CA SER A 158 19.90 -0.70 2.44
C SER A 158 20.71 0.49 2.95
N LYS A 159 21.74 0.92 2.20
CA LYS A 159 22.54 2.09 2.56
C LYS A 159 21.74 3.39 2.51
N ILE A 160 20.81 3.52 1.54
CA ILE A 160 19.92 4.67 1.46
C ILE A 160 18.90 4.62 2.59
N MET A 161 18.33 3.44 2.90
CA MET A 161 17.46 3.23 4.06
C MET A 161 18.14 3.71 5.36
N LYS A 162 19.36 3.23 5.62
CA LYS A 162 20.12 3.60 6.82
C LYS A 162 20.35 5.12 6.92
N ARG A 163 20.76 5.76 5.82
CA ARG A 163 20.94 7.22 5.77
C ARG A 163 19.63 7.97 6.04
N GLY A 164 18.52 7.51 5.46
CA GLY A 164 17.20 8.12 5.65
C GLY A 164 16.69 7.95 7.08
N ILE A 165 16.83 6.77 7.67
CA ILE A 165 16.46 6.48 9.06
C ILE A 165 17.21 7.40 10.02
N ASN A 166 18.52 7.56 9.84
CA ASN A 166 19.36 8.45 10.65
C ASN A 166 18.93 9.93 10.50
N LEU A 167 18.26 10.31 9.44
CA LEU A 167 17.63 11.63 9.27
C LEU A 167 16.18 11.70 9.80
N GLY A 168 15.64 10.62 10.38
CA GLY A 168 14.32 10.63 11.03
C GLY A 168 13.17 10.16 10.15
N VAL A 169 13.42 9.47 9.03
CA VAL A 169 12.39 8.76 8.25
C VAL A 169 11.59 7.82 9.16
N LYS A 170 10.29 7.72 8.94
CA LYS A 170 9.35 6.98 9.79
C LYS A 170 8.87 5.66 9.19
N LEU A 171 9.03 5.47 7.89
CA LEU A 171 8.54 4.30 7.15
C LEU A 171 9.51 4.02 5.99
N ILE A 172 9.81 2.76 5.73
CA ILE A 172 10.52 2.31 4.53
C ILE A 172 9.53 1.69 3.55
N ASN A 173 9.55 2.12 2.30
CA ASN A 173 8.79 1.54 1.21
C ASN A 173 9.75 0.84 0.25
N ASP A 174 9.85 -0.49 0.36
CA ASP A 174 10.71 -1.29 -0.51
C ASP A 174 9.88 -2.03 -1.57
N VAL A 175 9.83 -1.45 -2.77
CA VAL A 175 9.09 -2.01 -3.92
C VAL A 175 9.69 -3.31 -4.46
N SER A 176 10.88 -3.73 -4.00
CA SER A 176 11.50 -5.00 -4.37
C SER A 176 10.98 -6.20 -3.55
N GLY A 177 10.21 -5.94 -2.49
CA GLY A 177 9.75 -6.97 -1.56
C GLY A 177 10.90 -7.66 -0.82
N LEU A 178 11.93 -6.91 -0.47
CA LEU A 178 13.15 -7.36 0.21
C LEU A 178 14.04 -8.32 -0.64
N ASN A 179 13.94 -8.24 -1.97
CA ASN A 179 14.69 -9.16 -2.85
C ASN A 179 15.88 -8.47 -3.55
N PHE A 180 16.06 -7.16 -3.40
CA PHE A 180 17.07 -6.42 -4.14
C PHE A 180 18.44 -6.35 -3.42
N ASP A 181 18.42 -6.11 -2.11
CA ASP A 181 19.63 -5.88 -1.31
C ASP A 181 19.57 -6.79 -0.06
N SER A 182 20.53 -7.69 0.05
CA SER A 182 20.62 -8.68 1.14
C SER A 182 20.71 -8.04 2.53
N GLU A 183 21.27 -6.82 2.63
CA GLU A 183 21.43 -6.11 3.89
C GLU A 183 20.13 -5.41 4.35
N THR A 184 19.11 -5.32 3.50
CA THR A 184 17.84 -4.67 3.85
C THR A 184 17.25 -5.22 5.14
N LEU A 185 17.20 -6.54 5.28
CA LEU A 185 16.62 -7.18 6.46
C LEU A 185 17.39 -6.84 7.75
N ASN A 186 18.72 -6.79 7.69
CA ASN A 186 19.57 -6.42 8.82
C ASN A 186 19.32 -4.97 9.25
N VAL A 187 19.13 -4.05 8.29
CA VAL A 187 18.79 -2.65 8.57
C VAL A 187 17.41 -2.56 9.23
N LEU A 188 16.38 -3.18 8.67
CA LEU A 188 15.01 -3.13 9.20
C LEU A 188 14.93 -3.71 10.61
N LYS A 189 15.65 -4.82 10.89
CA LYS A 189 15.72 -5.43 12.21
C LYS A 189 16.43 -4.52 13.21
N ARG A 190 17.61 -3.98 12.85
CA ARG A 190 18.43 -3.14 13.72
C ARG A 190 17.70 -1.87 14.17
N TYR A 191 16.98 -1.23 13.27
CA TYR A 191 16.32 0.05 13.54
C TYR A 191 14.87 -0.10 13.99
N GLU A 192 14.31 -1.31 13.96
CA GLU A 192 12.91 -1.61 14.31
C GLU A 192 11.89 -0.68 13.63
N ILE A 193 12.23 -0.20 12.42
CA ILE A 193 11.40 0.74 11.68
C ILE A 193 10.26 0.01 10.95
N PRO A 194 9.05 0.58 10.89
CA PRO A 194 7.99 0.08 10.04
C PRO A 194 8.37 0.11 8.56
N PHE A 195 7.90 -0.90 7.81
CA PHE A 195 8.21 -1.03 6.39
C PHE A 195 7.10 -1.72 5.60
N ILE A 196 7.08 -1.46 4.30
CA ILE A 196 6.13 -2.04 3.35
C ILE A 196 6.82 -3.18 2.61
N ILE A 197 6.17 -4.36 2.62
CA ILE A 197 6.51 -5.48 1.75
C ILE A 197 5.66 -5.36 0.49
N HIS A 198 6.29 -5.13 -0.62
CA HIS A 198 5.62 -4.97 -1.90
C HIS A 198 5.77 -6.24 -2.74
N HIS A 199 4.66 -6.73 -3.33
CA HIS A 199 4.71 -7.82 -4.30
C HIS A 199 4.99 -7.27 -5.71
N SER A 200 6.12 -7.66 -6.29
CA SER A 200 6.46 -7.45 -7.70
C SER A 200 6.89 -8.76 -8.34
N LYS A 201 6.44 -9.02 -9.57
CA LYS A 201 6.92 -10.16 -10.35
C LYS A 201 7.88 -9.66 -11.43
N GLY A 202 9.15 -10.04 -11.29
CA GLY A 202 10.24 -9.56 -12.15
C GLY A 202 10.80 -8.20 -11.74
N ASN A 203 11.80 -7.72 -12.49
CA ASN A 203 12.45 -6.44 -12.28
C ASN A 203 11.69 -5.32 -13.01
N PRO A 204 11.84 -4.04 -12.63
CA PRO A 204 11.21 -2.91 -13.32
C PRO A 204 11.40 -2.92 -14.85
N GLU A 205 12.57 -3.34 -15.33
CA GLU A 205 12.91 -3.40 -16.75
C GLU A 205 12.09 -4.45 -17.54
N SER A 206 11.71 -5.58 -16.89
CA SER A 206 11.11 -6.74 -17.55
C SER A 206 9.73 -7.12 -17.02
N MET A 207 9.30 -6.58 -15.89
CA MET A 207 8.11 -7.03 -15.15
C MET A 207 6.80 -6.99 -15.94
N GLN A 208 6.70 -6.20 -17.01
CA GLN A 208 5.50 -6.10 -17.85
C GLN A 208 5.55 -7.01 -19.10
N LYS A 209 6.65 -7.76 -19.31
CA LYS A 209 6.77 -8.71 -20.42
C LYS A 209 6.06 -10.02 -20.00
N ASN A 210 4.82 -10.22 -20.48
CA ASN A 210 4.01 -11.41 -20.26
C ASN A 210 3.97 -11.94 -18.81
N PRO A 211 3.50 -11.14 -17.83
CA PRO A 211 3.38 -11.65 -16.48
C PRO A 211 2.33 -12.78 -16.42
N THR A 212 2.74 -13.94 -15.95
CA THR A 212 1.90 -15.13 -15.83
C THR A 212 1.72 -15.54 -14.38
N TYR A 213 0.51 -15.96 -14.00
CA TYR A 213 0.17 -16.52 -12.69
C TYR A 213 -0.64 -17.80 -12.91
N LYS A 214 -0.50 -18.77 -12.02
CA LYS A 214 -1.44 -19.91 -11.97
C LYS A 214 -2.79 -19.45 -11.42
N ASN A 215 -2.75 -18.62 -10.38
CA ASN A 215 -3.87 -17.91 -9.79
C ASN A 215 -3.30 -16.65 -9.13
N GLU A 216 -3.47 -15.48 -9.78
CA GLU A 216 -2.83 -14.24 -9.35
C GLU A 216 -3.16 -13.84 -7.90
N LEU A 217 -4.37 -14.15 -7.45
CA LEU A 217 -4.81 -13.81 -6.11
C LEU A 217 -4.12 -14.69 -5.05
N LEU A 218 -4.13 -16.00 -5.25
CA LEU A 218 -3.55 -16.95 -4.31
C LEU A 218 -2.02 -17.01 -4.39
N ASP A 219 -1.43 -16.82 -5.59
CA ASP A 219 0.02 -16.80 -5.74
C ASP A 219 0.63 -15.58 -5.00
N ILE A 220 -0.07 -14.43 -4.98
CA ILE A 220 0.36 -13.25 -4.21
C ILE A 220 0.08 -13.45 -2.71
N TYR A 221 -0.99 -14.11 -2.35
CA TYR A 221 -1.27 -14.47 -0.96
C TYR A 221 -0.16 -15.37 -0.39
N ASP A 222 0.20 -16.44 -1.11
CA ASP A 222 1.27 -17.38 -0.73
C ASP A 222 2.62 -16.67 -0.61
N PHE A 223 2.95 -15.75 -1.55
CA PHE A 223 4.14 -14.90 -1.44
C PHE A 223 4.19 -14.14 -0.12
N PHE A 224 3.08 -13.54 0.30
CA PHE A 224 3.06 -12.85 1.59
C PHE A 224 3.18 -13.80 2.78
N GLU A 225 2.54 -14.97 2.75
CA GLU A 225 2.70 -15.96 3.83
C GLU A 225 4.17 -16.39 3.97
N GLU A 226 4.86 -16.69 2.88
CA GLU A 226 6.28 -17.04 2.88
C GLU A 226 7.15 -15.91 3.45
N LYS A 227 6.94 -14.68 2.97
CA LYS A 227 7.68 -13.51 3.47
C LYS A 227 7.43 -13.24 4.95
N ILE A 228 6.17 -13.30 5.40
CA ILE A 228 5.79 -13.11 6.80
C ILE A 228 6.45 -14.17 7.69
N ASN A 229 6.45 -15.43 7.27
CA ASN A 229 7.09 -16.51 8.02
C ASN A 229 8.61 -16.30 8.11
N LEU A 230 9.27 -15.95 7.00
CA LEU A 230 10.69 -15.59 6.99
C LEU A 230 10.99 -14.44 7.96
N LEU A 231 10.19 -13.36 7.94
CA LEU A 231 10.39 -12.21 8.80
C LEU A 231 10.21 -12.54 10.28
N ARG A 232 9.24 -13.39 10.61
CA ARG A 232 9.03 -13.89 11.98
C ARG A 232 10.21 -14.71 12.48
N THR A 233 10.73 -15.63 11.67
CA THR A 233 11.91 -16.44 12.04
C THR A 233 13.15 -15.59 12.23
N LYS A 234 13.24 -14.45 11.54
CA LYS A 234 14.33 -13.47 11.72
C LYS A 234 14.10 -12.48 12.86
N GLY A 235 12.98 -12.59 13.60
CA GLY A 235 12.68 -11.77 14.78
C GLY A 235 12.21 -10.34 14.44
N ILE A 236 11.63 -10.13 13.26
CA ILE A 236 11.01 -8.85 12.88
C ILE A 236 9.68 -8.67 13.62
N ASN A 237 9.46 -7.50 14.20
CA ASN A 237 8.22 -7.18 14.90
C ASN A 237 7.03 -7.17 13.94
N HIS A 238 5.99 -7.94 14.27
CA HIS A 238 4.74 -8.02 13.50
C HIS A 238 4.13 -6.64 13.20
N ASN A 239 4.16 -5.72 14.17
CA ASN A 239 3.57 -4.39 14.03
C ASN A 239 4.32 -3.46 13.06
N ASN A 240 5.51 -3.83 12.62
CA ASN A 240 6.30 -3.04 11.68
C ASN A 240 6.04 -3.41 10.21
N ILE A 241 5.19 -4.40 9.94
CA ILE A 241 4.95 -4.93 8.60
C ILE A 241 3.66 -4.35 8.02
N ILE A 242 3.73 -3.84 6.78
CA ILE A 242 2.61 -3.43 5.94
C ILE A 242 2.71 -4.19 4.62
N LEU A 243 1.57 -4.62 4.06
CA LEU A 243 1.54 -5.38 2.81
C LEU A 243 1.04 -4.52 1.65
N ASP A 244 1.75 -4.53 0.52
CA ASP A 244 1.30 -3.94 -0.75
C ASP A 244 1.25 -5.02 -1.85
N PRO A 245 0.08 -5.43 -2.34
CA PRO A 245 -0.05 -6.43 -3.41
C PRO A 245 0.47 -5.97 -4.77
N GLY A 246 0.93 -4.74 -4.90
CA GLY A 246 1.67 -4.22 -6.04
C GLY A 246 0.84 -4.09 -7.31
N ILE A 247 -0.25 -3.33 -7.27
CA ILE A 247 -1.03 -3.00 -8.47
C ILE A 247 -0.14 -2.39 -9.54
N GLY A 248 -0.14 -2.96 -10.76
CA GLY A 248 0.67 -2.49 -11.89
C GLY A 248 2.11 -2.99 -11.92
N PHE A 249 2.55 -3.82 -10.97
CA PHE A 249 3.91 -4.38 -10.93
C PHE A 249 3.90 -5.86 -11.32
N GLY A 250 4.35 -6.17 -12.56
CA GLY A 250 4.31 -7.52 -13.09
C GLY A 250 2.89 -8.09 -13.22
N LYS A 251 1.94 -7.26 -13.66
CA LYS A 251 0.51 -7.59 -13.74
C LYS A 251 -0.15 -6.96 -14.97
N ASN A 252 -0.91 -7.76 -15.72
CA ASN A 252 -1.74 -7.29 -16.83
C ASN A 252 -3.04 -6.64 -16.33
N LEU A 253 -3.93 -6.20 -17.23
CA LEU A 253 -5.19 -5.58 -16.86
C LEU A 253 -6.07 -6.51 -16.02
N LYS A 254 -6.27 -7.76 -16.48
CA LYS A 254 -7.08 -8.76 -15.78
C LYS A 254 -6.55 -9.00 -14.35
N HIS A 255 -5.25 -9.23 -14.19
CA HIS A 255 -4.63 -9.45 -12.88
C HIS A 255 -4.84 -8.26 -11.93
N ASN A 256 -4.73 -7.02 -12.43
CA ASN A 256 -4.96 -5.83 -11.61
C ASN A 256 -6.43 -5.72 -11.18
N MET A 257 -7.38 -5.99 -12.09
CA MET A 257 -8.81 -5.93 -11.77
C MET A 257 -9.20 -7.04 -10.78
N THR A 258 -8.70 -8.26 -10.94
CA THR A 258 -8.91 -9.36 -9.99
C THR A 258 -8.40 -8.99 -8.59
N LEU A 259 -7.20 -8.41 -8.49
CA LEU A 259 -6.62 -8.00 -7.20
C LEU A 259 -7.40 -6.87 -6.54
N ILE A 260 -7.76 -5.82 -7.29
CA ILE A 260 -8.54 -4.70 -6.76
C ILE A 260 -9.89 -5.21 -6.25
N HIS A 261 -10.58 -6.04 -7.04
CA HIS A 261 -11.89 -6.58 -6.68
C HIS A 261 -11.84 -7.46 -5.41
N ASN A 262 -10.79 -8.26 -5.24
CA ASN A 262 -10.67 -9.21 -4.15
C ASN A 262 -9.62 -8.79 -3.10
N ILE A 263 -9.31 -7.50 -2.98
CA ILE A 263 -8.26 -6.98 -2.09
C ILE A 263 -8.47 -7.40 -0.63
N SER A 264 -9.71 -7.60 -0.22
CA SER A 264 -10.09 -7.99 1.14
C SER A 264 -9.50 -9.33 1.60
N ILE A 265 -9.06 -10.22 0.69
CA ILE A 265 -8.43 -11.50 1.06
C ILE A 265 -7.19 -11.28 1.95
N PHE A 266 -6.43 -10.22 1.69
CA PHE A 266 -5.19 -9.95 2.41
C PHE A 266 -5.39 -9.54 3.88
N HIS A 267 -6.61 -9.16 4.29
CA HIS A 267 -6.92 -8.90 5.70
C HIS A 267 -6.75 -10.15 6.59
N SER A 268 -6.95 -11.35 6.02
CA SER A 268 -6.75 -12.62 6.73
C SER A 268 -5.29 -12.90 7.09
N LEU A 269 -4.33 -12.23 6.46
CA LEU A 269 -2.91 -12.26 6.84
C LEU A 269 -2.65 -11.53 8.17
N GLY A 270 -3.49 -10.56 8.54
CA GLY A 270 -3.42 -9.88 9.84
C GLY A 270 -2.60 -8.60 9.87
N PHE A 271 -2.27 -8.02 8.73
CA PHE A 271 -1.45 -6.81 8.58
C PHE A 271 -2.22 -5.65 7.96
N PRO A 272 -1.78 -4.40 8.13
CA PRO A 272 -2.29 -3.29 7.34
C PRO A 272 -1.99 -3.50 5.85
N ILE A 273 -2.94 -3.07 5.01
CA ILE A 273 -2.81 -3.15 3.54
C ILE A 273 -2.60 -1.75 2.99
N LEU A 274 -1.59 -1.61 2.14
CA LEU A 274 -1.34 -0.44 1.31
C LEU A 274 -1.66 -0.78 -0.14
N VAL A 275 -2.25 0.17 -0.88
CA VAL A 275 -2.44 0.04 -2.33
C VAL A 275 -2.03 1.32 -3.04
N GLY A 276 -1.12 1.20 -4.02
CA GLY A 276 -0.78 2.27 -4.95
C GLY A 276 -1.59 2.14 -6.25
N ASN A 277 -2.76 2.76 -6.30
CA ASN A 277 -3.65 2.74 -7.47
C ASN A 277 -3.57 3.99 -8.35
N SER A 278 -2.93 5.06 -7.86
CA SER A 278 -2.92 6.38 -8.48
C SER A 278 -2.21 6.41 -9.84
N ARG A 279 -2.88 6.94 -10.85
CA ARG A 279 -2.39 7.17 -12.22
C ARG A 279 -1.92 5.90 -12.96
N LYS A 280 -2.26 4.70 -12.47
CA LYS A 280 -1.77 3.41 -12.99
C LYS A 280 -2.29 3.09 -14.40
N SER A 281 -1.54 2.23 -15.10
CA SER A 281 -1.81 1.84 -16.49
C SER A 281 -3.14 1.10 -16.69
N PHE A 282 -3.70 0.46 -15.67
CA PHE A 282 -5.02 -0.16 -15.77
C PHE A 282 -6.11 0.89 -16.05
N ILE A 283 -5.99 2.11 -15.45
CA ILE A 283 -6.91 3.23 -15.71
C ILE A 283 -6.78 3.68 -17.16
N LYS A 284 -5.54 3.83 -17.68
CA LYS A 284 -5.30 4.12 -19.10
C LYS A 284 -6.01 3.12 -20.01
N LYS A 285 -5.85 1.81 -19.72
CA LYS A 285 -6.41 0.74 -20.55
C LYS A 285 -7.96 0.72 -20.56
N LEU A 286 -8.58 1.19 -19.49
CA LEU A 286 -10.06 1.25 -19.38
C LEU A 286 -10.63 2.57 -19.91
N SER A 287 -9.97 3.69 -19.67
CA SER A 287 -10.50 5.03 -19.98
C SER A 287 -9.94 5.65 -21.25
N GLY A 288 -8.94 5.04 -21.90
CA GLY A 288 -8.26 5.60 -23.07
C GLY A 288 -7.38 6.83 -22.78
N LYS A 289 -7.25 7.28 -21.52
CA LYS A 289 -6.47 8.48 -21.17
C LYS A 289 -4.98 8.18 -21.13
N ASN A 290 -4.26 8.63 -22.17
CA ASN A 290 -2.81 8.42 -22.29
C ASN A 290 -2.02 9.18 -21.24
N ASP A 291 -2.33 10.48 -21.06
CA ASP A 291 -1.69 11.28 -20.02
C ASP A 291 -2.07 10.78 -18.63
N SER A 292 -1.05 10.64 -17.79
CA SER A 292 -1.24 10.13 -16.41
C SER A 292 -2.01 11.11 -15.51
N ILE A 293 -1.91 12.41 -15.77
CA ILE A 293 -2.61 13.47 -15.03
C ILE A 293 -4.12 13.37 -15.26
N LEU A 294 -4.53 13.02 -16.47
CA LEU A 294 -5.95 12.90 -16.83
C LEU A 294 -6.64 11.64 -16.24
N ARG A 295 -5.95 10.82 -15.47
CA ARG A 295 -6.49 9.59 -14.86
C ARG A 295 -7.07 9.80 -13.46
N ILE A 296 -7.33 11.03 -13.08
CA ILE A 296 -7.78 11.38 -11.73
C ILE A 296 -9.15 10.75 -11.39
N GLY A 297 -10.10 10.75 -12.32
CA GLY A 297 -11.41 10.12 -12.14
C GLY A 297 -11.31 8.61 -11.86
N GLY A 298 -10.47 7.88 -12.62
CA GLY A 298 -10.22 6.46 -12.38
C GLY A 298 -9.44 6.20 -11.09
N THR A 299 -8.53 7.11 -10.72
CA THR A 299 -7.85 7.08 -9.42
C THR A 299 -8.86 7.24 -8.29
N MET A 300 -9.77 8.21 -8.38
CA MET A 300 -10.82 8.46 -7.39
C MET A 300 -11.74 7.24 -7.23
N ALA A 301 -12.30 6.74 -8.33
CA ALA A 301 -13.22 5.59 -8.31
C ALA A 301 -12.57 4.36 -7.64
N SER A 302 -11.34 4.02 -8.04
CA SER A 302 -10.61 2.90 -7.45
C SER A 302 -10.22 3.15 -5.99
N SER A 303 -9.92 4.39 -5.60
CA SER A 303 -9.60 4.75 -4.21
C SER A 303 -10.80 4.60 -3.28
N ILE A 304 -11.99 5.05 -3.71
CA ILE A 304 -13.23 4.87 -2.95
C ILE A 304 -13.56 3.39 -2.82
N PHE A 305 -13.47 2.62 -3.91
CA PHE A 305 -13.70 1.18 -3.86
C PHE A 305 -12.76 0.48 -2.88
N LEU A 306 -11.46 0.76 -2.92
CA LEU A 306 -10.46 0.19 -2.02
C LEU A 306 -10.72 0.58 -0.55
N MET A 307 -11.10 1.83 -0.30
CA MET A 307 -11.49 2.29 1.03
C MET A 307 -12.70 1.51 1.57
N MET A 308 -13.71 1.26 0.74
CA MET A 308 -14.88 0.45 1.12
C MET A 308 -14.51 -1.00 1.42
N GLN A 309 -13.47 -1.54 0.76
CA GLN A 309 -12.90 -2.85 1.04
C GLN A 309 -11.98 -2.87 2.28
N GLY A 310 -11.85 -1.74 2.99
CA GLY A 310 -11.08 -1.64 4.23
C GLY A 310 -9.58 -1.45 4.07
N VAL A 311 -9.09 -1.07 2.89
CA VAL A 311 -7.67 -0.75 2.67
C VAL A 311 -7.26 0.40 3.58
N GLN A 312 -6.16 0.20 4.33
CA GLN A 312 -5.75 1.14 5.37
C GLN A 312 -4.92 2.31 4.84
N ILE A 313 -4.17 2.09 3.75
CA ILE A 313 -3.28 3.12 3.19
C ILE A 313 -3.44 3.17 1.67
N LEU A 314 -3.60 4.37 1.13
CA LEU A 314 -3.60 4.63 -0.31
C LEU A 314 -2.36 5.48 -0.67
N ARG A 315 -1.55 5.01 -1.63
CA ARG A 315 -0.40 5.76 -2.16
C ARG A 315 -0.81 6.57 -3.37
N ILE A 316 -0.83 7.91 -3.24
CA ILE A 316 -1.55 8.84 -4.12
C ILE A 316 -0.66 10.01 -4.57
N HIS A 317 -0.77 10.39 -5.86
CA HIS A 317 -0.13 11.61 -6.42
C HIS A 317 -1.01 12.86 -6.20
N ASP A 318 -2.31 12.75 -6.49
CA ASP A 318 -3.28 13.85 -6.49
C ASP A 318 -4.02 13.91 -5.14
N VAL A 319 -3.27 14.22 -4.06
CA VAL A 319 -3.76 14.11 -2.68
C VAL A 319 -4.96 15.02 -2.45
N ASN A 320 -4.92 16.28 -2.92
CA ASN A 320 -5.99 17.26 -2.70
C ASN A 320 -7.34 16.75 -3.24
N GLU A 321 -7.34 16.31 -4.49
CA GLU A 321 -8.55 15.88 -5.20
C GLU A 321 -9.10 14.57 -4.61
N ILE A 322 -8.21 13.63 -4.30
CA ILE A 322 -8.61 12.35 -3.72
C ILE A 322 -9.17 12.55 -2.31
N MET A 323 -8.55 13.39 -1.49
CA MET A 323 -9.07 13.70 -0.16
C MET A 323 -10.41 14.43 -0.19
N GLN A 324 -10.61 15.34 -1.16
CA GLN A 324 -11.90 15.99 -1.39
C GLN A 324 -13.00 14.94 -1.64
N GLY A 325 -12.78 14.03 -2.60
CA GLY A 325 -13.76 13.00 -2.93
C GLY A 325 -14.03 12.03 -1.79
N ILE A 326 -12.98 11.62 -1.03
CA ILE A 326 -13.15 10.77 0.15
C ILE A 326 -13.99 11.47 1.23
N LYS A 327 -13.75 12.76 1.50
CA LYS A 327 -14.53 13.53 2.48
C LYS A 327 -16.00 13.62 2.09
N VAL A 328 -16.29 13.93 0.81
CA VAL A 328 -17.67 13.98 0.28
C VAL A 328 -18.34 12.61 0.39
N PHE A 329 -17.68 11.56 -0.09
CA PHE A 329 -18.21 10.20 -0.02
C PHE A 329 -18.52 9.77 1.43
N LYS A 330 -17.57 9.97 2.35
CA LYS A 330 -17.77 9.67 3.78
C LYS A 330 -18.98 10.43 4.36
N LYS A 331 -19.20 11.67 3.97
CA LYS A 331 -20.34 12.45 4.45
C LYS A 331 -21.66 11.87 3.92
N ILE A 332 -21.73 11.48 2.64
CA ILE A 332 -22.91 10.86 2.02
C ILE A 332 -23.31 9.56 2.74
N ILE A 333 -22.36 8.67 3.00
CA ILE A 333 -22.65 7.35 3.60
C ILE A 333 -22.91 7.39 5.11
N ASN A 334 -22.56 8.49 5.80
CA ASN A 334 -22.76 8.65 7.25
C ASN A 334 -23.97 9.51 7.62
N ASN A 335 -24.73 10.02 6.65
CA ASN A 335 -26.04 10.62 6.83
C ASN A 335 -27.10 9.52 6.74
#